data_802a8fd19d2ba3b0101dde1085b532fe
#
_entry.id   802a8fd19d2ba3b0101dde1085b532fe
#
_cell.length_a   1.000
_cell.length_b   1.000
_cell.length_c   1.000
_cell.angle_alpha   90.00
_cell.angle_beta   90.00
_cell.angle_gamma   90.00
#
_symmetry.space_group_name_H-M   'P 1'
#
loop_
_entity.id
_entity.type
_entity.pdbx_description
1 polymer ?
#
loop_
_entity_poly.entity_id
_entity_poly.type
_entity_poly.pdbx_seq_one_letter_code
_entity_poly.pdbx_strand_id
1 'polypeptide(L)'
;MKLFRVLISVLLTFVILIGFTPSALAFCGFYVAKADSKLYNKASQIVIARKDNRTVLTMANDYQGDVKDFAMVVPVPTVLKEEQVIVAKPKIIERLDAFSAPRLVEYFDEDPCAPVMYDSALENAPTTSTAAPQAMNRSGRNLGVTVEAQFNVGEYDIVILSAKESRGLERWLRGNGYKIPRGAKRLLNPYIRQQMKFFVAKVNLEKFDEKGYQKLRPLQISYESPKFMLPIRLGMVNSTSVQDLIAYILSPKGQAELTNYRTAKIPSNMNIPVYIKEEFGDFYKSMFQTSYTKEDKKIAFLEYAWDMGNCDPCSADPLNREELKDAGVFWLDENSSNEVAPPGFRRLPSSNVFVTRLHVRYTRDKFPEDLMFQETSNRDNFQGRYVLQHPYNGKADCAAGREYKRSLRKRFEKEAQTLAKLTNWNIQDIRQKMKLEGQANISFWQSFLSWFGM
;
A
#
# COMPACT_ATOMS: atom_id res chain seq x y z
N MET A 1 52.90 -13.13 -6.15
CA MET A 1 51.93 -13.40 -5.08
C MET A 1 51.33 -12.13 -4.48
N LYS A 2 52.05 -11.06 -4.17
CA LYS A 2 51.46 -9.82 -3.58
C LYS A 2 50.52 -9.09 -4.55
N LEU A 3 50.87 -8.98 -5.85
CA LEU A 3 50.03 -8.32 -6.86
C LEU A 3 48.69 -9.04 -7.08
N PHE A 4 48.68 -10.37 -7.05
CA PHE A 4 47.47 -11.19 -7.22
C PHE A 4 46.50 -11.05 -6.04
N ARG A 5 47.01 -10.93 -4.82
CA ARG A 5 46.20 -10.66 -3.61
C ARG A 5 45.58 -9.28 -3.62
N VAL A 6 46.31 -8.26 -4.13
CA VAL A 6 45.77 -6.90 -4.27
C VAL A 6 44.69 -6.86 -5.34
N LEU A 7 44.86 -7.54 -6.49
CA LEU A 7 43.82 -7.64 -7.52
C LEU A 7 42.55 -8.33 -7.05
N ILE A 8 42.67 -9.43 -6.30
CA ILE A 8 41.53 -10.13 -5.70
C ILE A 8 40.83 -9.25 -4.65
N SER A 9 41.60 -8.52 -3.83
CA SER A 9 41.04 -7.61 -2.82
C SER A 9 40.27 -6.47 -3.48
N VAL A 10 40.80 -5.87 -4.55
CA VAL A 10 40.14 -4.81 -5.32
C VAL A 10 38.89 -5.32 -6.03
N LEU A 11 38.94 -6.54 -6.61
CA LEU A 11 37.79 -7.16 -7.25
C LEU A 11 36.70 -7.50 -6.24
N LEU A 12 37.06 -8.01 -5.04
CA LEU A 12 36.10 -8.27 -3.97
C LEU A 12 35.45 -6.98 -3.44
N THR A 13 36.22 -5.91 -3.31
CA THR A 13 35.69 -4.59 -2.88
C THR A 13 34.75 -4.03 -3.93
N PHE A 14 35.05 -4.21 -5.23
CA PHE A 14 34.20 -3.76 -6.33
C PHE A 14 32.89 -4.57 -6.42
N VAL A 15 32.91 -5.88 -6.16
CA VAL A 15 31.72 -6.73 -6.13
C VAL A 15 30.81 -6.38 -4.93
N ILE A 16 31.39 -6.01 -3.79
CA ILE A 16 30.63 -5.59 -2.61
C ILE A 16 29.96 -4.21 -2.83
N LEU A 17 30.58 -3.31 -3.63
CA LEU A 17 30.02 -2.00 -3.96
C LEU A 17 28.86 -2.03 -4.97
N ILE A 18 28.71 -3.09 -5.75
CA ILE A 18 27.64 -3.25 -6.75
C ILE A 18 26.36 -3.87 -6.13
N GLY A 19 26.46 -4.49 -4.94
CA GLY A 19 25.38 -5.30 -4.32
C GLY A 19 24.32 -4.53 -3.52
N PHE A 20 24.49 -3.23 -3.24
CA PHE A 20 23.54 -2.46 -2.42
C PHE A 20 23.06 -1.21 -3.14
N THR A 21 22.13 -1.37 -4.06
CA THR A 21 21.27 -0.24 -4.45
C THR A 21 20.14 -0.14 -3.42
N PRO A 22 20.14 0.86 -2.52
CA PRO A 22 19.00 1.07 -1.64
C PRO A 22 17.80 1.49 -2.50
N SER A 23 16.72 0.72 -2.43
CA SER A 23 15.44 1.10 -3.03
C SER A 23 14.96 2.38 -2.34
N ALA A 24 14.86 3.47 -3.05
CA ALA A 24 14.26 4.71 -2.54
C ALA A 24 12.74 4.65 -2.73
N LEU A 25 11.98 5.19 -1.78
CA LEU A 25 10.55 4.96 -1.63
C LEU A 25 9.79 6.27 -1.40
N ALA A 26 8.51 6.31 -1.61
CA ALA A 26 7.69 7.46 -1.96
C ALA A 26 7.09 8.28 -0.81
N PHE A 27 6.78 9.54 -1.10
CA PHE A 27 6.08 10.47 -0.22
C PHE A 27 5.23 11.48 -1.02
N CYS A 28 4.07 11.86 -0.47
CA CYS A 28 3.14 12.81 -1.12
C CYS A 28 3.57 14.27 -1.08
N GLY A 29 4.70 14.57 -0.44
CA GLY A 29 5.32 15.89 -0.39
C GLY A 29 6.81 15.83 -0.69
N PHE A 30 7.59 16.80 -0.21
CA PHE A 30 9.04 16.71 -0.19
C PHE A 30 9.60 17.20 1.13
N TYR A 31 10.76 16.66 1.50
CA TYR A 31 11.48 17.10 2.68
C TYR A 31 12.48 18.19 2.31
N VAL A 32 12.59 19.20 3.17
CA VAL A 32 13.62 20.23 3.12
C VAL A 32 14.43 20.17 4.43
N ALA A 33 15.74 20.18 4.30
CA ALA A 33 16.64 20.10 5.43
C ALA A 33 17.41 21.39 5.63
N LYS A 34 17.76 21.74 6.86
CA LYS A 34 18.66 22.86 7.18
C LYS A 34 20.12 22.49 6.96
N ALA A 35 20.50 21.25 7.20
CA ALA A 35 21.85 20.73 7.01
C ALA A 35 21.96 19.87 5.73
N ASP A 36 23.20 19.44 5.39
CA ASP A 36 23.49 18.60 4.21
C ASP A 36 23.03 17.13 4.39
N SER A 37 21.99 16.88 5.18
CA SER A 37 21.43 15.56 5.42
C SER A 37 20.66 15.06 4.19
N LYS A 38 20.97 13.85 3.75
CA LYS A 38 20.21 13.14 2.73
C LYS A 38 19.04 12.42 3.42
N LEU A 39 17.86 12.99 3.32
CA LEU A 39 16.63 12.40 3.85
C LEU A 39 15.99 11.52 2.78
N TYR A 40 15.74 10.26 3.11
CA TYR A 40 15.08 9.28 2.24
C TYR A 40 13.85 8.69 2.94
N ASN A 41 12.83 8.41 2.18
CA ASN A 41 11.64 7.72 2.62
C ASN A 41 11.58 6.32 1.97
N LYS A 42 11.23 5.27 2.73
CA LYS A 42 11.26 3.87 2.26
C LYS A 42 9.97 3.39 1.60
N ALA A 43 8.83 3.76 2.10
CA ALA A 43 7.50 3.56 1.50
C ALA A 43 6.54 4.55 2.14
N SER A 44 5.74 5.24 1.33
CA SER A 44 4.66 6.04 1.88
C SER A 44 3.41 5.20 2.04
N GLN A 45 2.81 5.27 3.21
CA GLN A 45 1.48 4.76 3.46
C GLN A 45 0.56 5.93 3.77
N ILE A 46 -0.55 6.00 3.07
CA ILE A 46 -1.55 7.04 3.25
C ILE A 46 -2.93 6.43 3.44
N VAL A 47 -3.73 7.08 4.27
CA VAL A 47 -5.16 6.77 4.37
C VAL A 47 -5.94 7.97 3.89
N ILE A 48 -6.90 7.76 3.00
CA ILE A 48 -7.80 8.78 2.49
C ILE A 48 -9.22 8.36 2.82
N ALA A 49 -9.86 9.01 3.77
CA ALA A 49 -11.28 8.87 4.00
C ALA A 49 -12.01 9.98 3.24
N ARG A 50 -12.87 9.60 2.29
CA ARG A 50 -13.58 10.53 1.42
C ARG A 50 -15.08 10.26 1.37
N LYS A 51 -15.84 11.33 1.55
CA LYS A 51 -17.27 11.38 1.23
C LYS A 51 -17.57 12.74 0.60
N ASP A 52 -18.15 12.73 -0.58
CA ASP A 52 -18.46 13.93 -1.39
C ASP A 52 -17.22 14.82 -1.62
N ASN A 53 -17.23 16.06 -1.14
CA ASN A 53 -16.10 16.98 -1.27
C ASN A 53 -15.16 16.99 -0.05
N ARG A 54 -15.52 16.36 1.04
CA ARG A 54 -14.69 16.31 2.24
C ARG A 54 -13.71 15.14 2.18
N THR A 55 -12.46 15.45 2.47
CA THR A 55 -11.36 14.48 2.53
C THR A 55 -10.65 14.59 3.86
N VAL A 56 -10.39 13.47 4.49
CA VAL A 56 -9.45 13.33 5.59
C VAL A 56 -8.26 12.51 5.08
N LEU A 57 -7.09 13.12 5.05
CA LEU A 57 -5.84 12.52 4.56
C LEU A 57 -4.90 12.29 5.74
N THR A 58 -4.56 11.03 6.00
CA THR A 58 -3.54 10.64 6.97
C THR A 58 -2.28 10.21 6.24
N MET A 59 -1.15 10.80 6.60
CA MET A 59 0.14 10.57 5.97
C MET A 59 1.09 9.94 6.99
N ALA A 60 1.43 8.67 6.79
CA ALA A 60 2.50 8.00 7.54
C ALA A 60 3.77 8.01 6.71
N ASN A 61 4.80 8.61 7.26
CA ASN A 61 6.08 8.75 6.59
C ASN A 61 7.13 7.87 7.29
N ASP A 62 7.71 6.93 6.55
CA ASP A 62 8.87 6.17 6.99
C ASP A 62 10.12 6.89 6.48
N TYR A 63 10.61 7.84 7.25
CA TYR A 63 11.82 8.56 6.88
C TYR A 63 13.07 7.88 7.43
N GLN A 64 14.17 7.97 6.69
CA GLN A 64 15.50 7.53 7.13
C GLN A 64 16.45 8.72 7.09
N GLY A 65 17.01 9.10 8.22
CA GLY A 65 17.94 10.20 8.36
C GLY A 65 17.87 10.87 9.73
N ASP A 66 18.74 11.85 9.98
CA ASP A 66 18.70 12.64 11.20
C ASP A 66 17.49 13.59 11.13
N VAL A 67 16.64 13.54 12.14
CA VAL A 67 15.39 14.32 12.25
C VAL A 67 15.66 15.82 12.39
N LYS A 68 16.91 16.15 12.70
CA LYS A 68 17.34 17.53 12.96
C LYS A 68 17.11 18.40 11.72
N ASP A 69 16.23 19.36 11.91
CA ASP A 69 16.06 20.50 10.98
C ASP A 69 15.42 20.21 9.61
N PHE A 70 14.54 19.22 9.46
CA PHE A 70 13.74 19.10 8.26
C PHE A 70 12.30 19.56 8.43
N ALA A 71 11.64 19.88 7.33
CA ALA A 71 10.22 20.10 7.26
C ALA A 71 9.60 19.33 6.08
N MET A 72 8.39 18.89 6.30
CA MET A 72 7.54 18.28 5.30
C MET A 72 6.74 19.37 4.58
N VAL A 73 6.70 19.37 3.25
CA VAL A 73 5.93 20.33 2.46
C VAL A 73 4.92 19.58 1.60
N VAL A 74 3.63 19.81 1.85
CA VAL A 74 2.51 19.15 1.16
C VAL A 74 1.59 20.20 0.54
N PRO A 75 1.30 20.11 -0.79
CA PRO A 75 0.27 20.95 -1.39
C PRO A 75 -1.12 20.56 -0.88
N VAL A 76 -1.89 21.55 -0.46
CA VAL A 76 -3.27 21.36 0.02
C VAL A 76 -4.21 22.32 -0.70
N PRO A 77 -5.49 21.96 -0.92
CA PRO A 77 -6.39 22.76 -1.74
C PRO A 77 -6.83 24.07 -1.07
N THR A 78 -6.83 24.12 0.24
CA THR A 78 -7.35 25.24 1.04
C THR A 78 -6.37 25.64 2.14
N VAL A 79 -6.62 26.81 2.76
CA VAL A 79 -5.97 27.17 4.02
C VAL A 79 -6.52 26.26 5.12
N LEU A 80 -5.64 25.55 5.81
CA LEU A 80 -6.01 24.69 6.93
C LEU A 80 -5.93 25.46 8.23
N LYS A 81 -6.92 25.25 9.09
CA LYS A 81 -6.95 25.74 10.46
C LYS A 81 -6.42 24.68 11.43
N GLU A 82 -6.12 25.06 12.66
CA GLU A 82 -5.59 24.17 13.68
C GLU A 82 -6.48 22.96 13.93
N GLU A 83 -7.79 23.14 14.04
CA GLU A 83 -8.78 22.08 14.27
C GLU A 83 -8.89 21.05 13.12
N GLN A 84 -8.32 21.39 11.96
CA GLN A 84 -8.29 20.51 10.79
C GLN A 84 -7.03 19.64 10.70
N VAL A 85 -6.11 19.79 11.65
CA VAL A 85 -4.83 19.07 11.68
C VAL A 85 -4.66 18.37 13.01
N ILE A 86 -4.44 17.05 12.96
CA ILE A 86 -4.17 16.26 14.16
C ILE A 86 -2.99 15.31 13.94
N VAL A 87 -2.37 14.88 15.04
CA VAL A 87 -1.41 13.77 15.01
C VAL A 87 -2.19 12.47 15.17
N ALA A 88 -2.13 11.61 14.15
CA ALA A 88 -2.84 10.35 14.14
C ALA A 88 -2.09 9.24 14.90
N LYS A 89 -2.81 8.19 15.27
CA LYS A 89 -2.25 7.00 15.93
C LYS A 89 -1.56 6.11 14.89
N PRO A 90 -0.27 5.78 15.03
CA PRO A 90 0.42 4.90 14.06
C PRO A 90 -0.27 3.54 13.86
N LYS A 91 -0.88 3.00 14.93
CA LYS A 91 -1.57 1.72 14.94
C LYS A 91 -2.65 1.59 13.87
N ILE A 92 -3.26 2.69 13.42
CA ILE A 92 -4.32 2.62 12.41
C ILE A 92 -3.80 2.17 11.04
N ILE A 93 -2.58 2.58 10.69
CA ILE A 93 -1.93 2.15 9.44
C ILE A 93 -1.64 0.63 9.50
N GLU A 94 -1.11 0.17 10.64
CA GLU A 94 -0.82 -1.25 10.87
C GLU A 94 -2.10 -2.10 10.80
N ARG A 95 -3.21 -1.60 11.35
CA ARG A 95 -4.52 -2.28 11.26
C ARG A 95 -5.05 -2.38 9.83
N LEU A 96 -4.97 -1.29 9.07
CA LEU A 96 -5.37 -1.28 7.66
C LEU A 96 -4.49 -2.21 6.83
N ASP A 97 -3.18 -2.23 7.09
CA ASP A 97 -2.27 -3.14 6.43
C ASP A 97 -2.58 -4.60 6.75
N ALA A 98 -2.71 -4.94 8.03
CA ALA A 98 -3.07 -6.30 8.46
C ALA A 98 -4.40 -6.78 7.86
N PHE A 99 -5.38 -5.88 7.71
CA PHE A 99 -6.68 -6.20 7.10
C PHE A 99 -6.61 -6.38 5.59
N SER A 100 -5.81 -5.60 4.88
CA SER A 100 -5.90 -5.46 3.42
C SER A 100 -4.65 -5.90 2.63
N ALA A 101 -3.55 -6.27 3.31
CA ALA A 101 -2.34 -6.69 2.61
C ALA A 101 -2.55 -8.00 1.81
N PRO A 102 -1.89 -8.13 0.66
CA PRO A 102 -1.81 -9.41 -0.05
C PRO A 102 -1.28 -10.51 0.85
N ARG A 103 -1.83 -11.73 0.69
CA ARG A 103 -1.56 -12.82 1.61
C ARG A 103 -1.53 -14.20 1.00
N LEU A 104 -1.03 -15.16 1.76
CA LEU A 104 -1.15 -16.58 1.48
C LEU A 104 -2.43 -17.11 2.11
N VAL A 105 -3.08 -18.04 1.43
CA VAL A 105 -4.15 -18.88 1.96
C VAL A 105 -3.76 -20.33 1.81
N GLU A 106 -3.97 -21.12 2.84
CA GLU A 106 -3.57 -22.51 2.88
C GLU A 106 -4.79 -23.44 2.84
N TYR A 107 -4.76 -24.38 1.93
CA TYR A 107 -5.75 -25.45 1.86
C TYR A 107 -5.02 -26.78 1.97
N PHE A 108 -5.71 -27.79 2.51
CA PHE A 108 -5.20 -29.13 2.70
C PHE A 108 -6.08 -30.09 1.93
N ASP A 109 -5.47 -30.97 1.15
CA ASP A 109 -6.20 -32.01 0.45
C ASP A 109 -6.78 -33.00 1.46
N GLU A 110 -8.01 -33.36 1.26
CA GLU A 110 -8.69 -34.38 2.06
C GLU A 110 -8.16 -35.78 1.72
N ASP A 111 -8.49 -36.77 2.58
CA ASP A 111 -8.16 -38.16 2.30
C ASP A 111 -8.89 -38.62 1.02
N PRO A 112 -8.14 -38.94 -0.06
CA PRO A 112 -8.74 -39.37 -1.31
C PRO A 112 -9.45 -40.74 -1.22
N CYS A 113 -9.28 -41.45 -0.10
CA CYS A 113 -9.93 -42.72 0.18
C CYS A 113 -11.14 -42.59 1.11
N ALA A 114 -11.43 -41.41 1.63
CA ALA A 114 -12.62 -41.16 2.44
C ALA A 114 -13.90 -41.20 1.59
N PRO A 115 -15.05 -41.67 2.13
CA PRO A 115 -16.34 -41.59 1.45
C PRO A 115 -16.78 -40.12 1.27
N VAL A 116 -17.21 -39.77 0.05
CA VAL A 116 -17.63 -38.39 -0.28
C VAL A 116 -18.98 -38.09 0.42
N MET A 117 -18.99 -37.16 1.37
CA MET A 117 -20.23 -36.59 1.93
C MET A 117 -20.52 -35.28 1.21
N TYR A 118 -21.71 -35.17 0.60
CA TYR A 118 -22.16 -33.93 -0.05
C TYR A 118 -22.82 -33.01 0.98
N ASP A 119 -22.27 -31.82 1.12
CA ASP A 119 -22.90 -30.74 1.88
C ASP A 119 -23.31 -29.60 0.96
N SER A 120 -24.58 -29.18 1.07
CA SER A 120 -25.19 -28.17 0.22
C SER A 120 -25.49 -26.91 1.03
N ALA A 121 -24.95 -25.77 0.67
CA ALA A 121 -25.30 -24.48 1.27
C ALA A 121 -25.51 -23.36 0.24
N LEU A 122 -26.54 -22.58 0.50
CA LEU A 122 -27.25 -21.63 -0.34
C LEU A 122 -26.73 -20.19 -0.29
N GLU A 123 -26.90 -19.50 -1.43
CA GLU A 123 -26.74 -18.05 -1.64
C GLU A 123 -27.89 -17.20 -1.07
N ASN A 124 -27.61 -15.85 -0.88
CA ASN A 124 -28.49 -14.77 -1.40
C ASN A 124 -28.02 -13.36 -1.00
N ALA A 125 -28.02 -12.42 -1.97
CA ALA A 125 -27.95 -10.95 -1.88
C ALA A 125 -29.38 -10.35 -2.04
N PRO A 126 -29.73 -9.02 -1.84
CA PRO A 126 -29.36 -7.89 -2.71
C PRO A 126 -29.40 -6.43 -2.14
N THR A 127 -28.84 -5.52 -2.87
CA THR A 127 -28.89 -4.10 -3.34
C THR A 127 -29.86 -3.02 -2.79
N THR A 128 -29.42 -1.74 -2.78
CA THR A 128 -29.77 -0.46 -3.48
C THR A 128 -29.67 0.80 -2.60
N SER A 129 -29.06 1.81 -2.94
CA SER A 129 -28.96 3.12 -3.65
C SER A 129 -29.60 4.38 -2.97
N THR A 130 -28.98 5.55 -2.99
CA THR A 130 -29.10 6.86 -3.62
C THR A 130 -28.91 8.15 -2.77
N ALA A 131 -28.08 9.02 -3.22
CA ALA A 131 -28.08 10.44 -3.64
C ALA A 131 -27.93 11.66 -2.67
N ALA A 132 -27.14 12.64 -3.14
CA ALA A 132 -26.59 13.94 -2.66
C ALA A 132 -27.61 15.13 -2.57
N PRO A 133 -27.31 16.46 -2.28
CA PRO A 133 -26.19 17.32 -2.75
C PRO A 133 -25.72 18.57 -1.92
N GLN A 134 -24.58 19.23 -2.32
CA GLN A 134 -24.17 20.66 -2.49
C GLN A 134 -24.36 21.76 -1.41
N ALA A 135 -23.58 22.84 -1.25
CA ALA A 135 -22.74 23.73 -2.04
C ALA A 135 -22.03 24.88 -1.23
N MET A 136 -20.92 25.43 -1.81
CA MET A 136 -20.43 26.85 -1.93
C MET A 136 -20.21 27.81 -0.72
N ASN A 137 -19.24 28.75 -0.66
CA ASN A 137 -18.41 29.57 -1.54
C ASN A 137 -17.49 30.61 -0.82
N ARG A 138 -16.33 30.99 -1.45
CA ARG A 138 -15.59 32.28 -1.58
C ARG A 138 -14.94 32.97 -0.34
N SER A 139 -13.90 33.77 -0.42
CA SER A 139 -12.81 34.18 -1.34
C SER A 139 -11.96 35.30 -0.64
N GLY A 140 -10.67 35.51 -1.01
CA GLY A 140 -9.91 36.72 -0.70
C GLY A 140 -8.40 36.69 -0.92
N ARG A 141 -7.84 37.64 -1.62
CA ARG A 141 -6.48 37.79 -2.20
C ARG A 141 -5.48 38.50 -1.28
N ASN A 142 -4.18 38.22 -1.32
CA ASN A 142 -3.10 38.92 -2.07
C ASN A 142 -1.68 38.68 -1.59
N LEU A 143 -0.71 38.64 -2.55
CA LEU A 143 0.69 39.05 -2.63
C LEU A 143 1.81 38.13 -2.08
N GLY A 144 2.64 37.61 -2.99
CA GLY A 144 3.93 37.01 -2.67
C GLY A 144 3.80 35.62 -2.08
N VAL A 145 4.51 35.35 -1.02
CA VAL A 145 4.19 34.27 -0.07
C VAL A 145 3.52 34.94 1.12
N THR A 146 2.35 34.47 1.46
CA THR A 146 1.62 34.88 2.65
C THR A 146 1.63 33.70 3.63
N VAL A 147 2.00 33.94 4.87
CA VAL A 147 1.72 33.01 5.97
C VAL A 147 0.25 33.17 6.30
N GLU A 148 -0.54 32.16 5.93
CA GLU A 148 -2.00 32.17 6.10
C GLU A 148 -2.40 31.72 7.50
N ALA A 149 -1.66 30.77 8.09
CA ALA A 149 -1.85 30.28 9.44
C ALA A 149 -0.53 29.71 10.00
N GLN A 150 -0.40 29.74 11.33
CA GLN A 150 0.68 29.12 12.06
C GLN A 150 0.15 28.59 13.39
N PHE A 151 0.42 27.32 13.70
CA PHE A 151 -0.01 26.67 14.94
C PHE A 151 0.83 25.42 15.21
N ASN A 152 0.67 24.83 16.40
CA ASN A 152 1.45 23.67 16.81
C ASN A 152 0.52 22.48 17.05
N VAL A 153 0.89 21.31 16.52
CA VAL A 153 0.13 20.06 16.72
C VAL A 153 1.10 18.95 17.11
N GLY A 154 1.02 18.50 18.36
CA GLY A 154 1.95 17.49 18.88
C GLY A 154 3.41 17.94 18.80
N GLU A 155 4.25 17.13 18.15
CA GLU A 155 5.66 17.42 17.88
C GLU A 155 5.89 18.27 16.62
N TYR A 156 4.84 18.80 15.99
CA TYR A 156 4.94 19.58 14.75
C TYR A 156 4.61 21.04 14.92
N ASP A 157 5.46 21.89 14.39
CA ASP A 157 5.18 23.31 14.16
C ASP A 157 4.67 23.43 12.72
N ILE A 158 3.44 23.89 12.56
CA ILE A 158 2.72 23.95 11.29
C ILE A 158 2.67 25.38 10.77
N VAL A 159 2.95 25.55 9.48
CA VAL A 159 2.77 26.81 8.76
C VAL A 159 2.04 26.57 7.46
N ILE A 160 0.98 27.32 7.22
CA ILE A 160 0.25 27.29 5.95
C ILE A 160 0.65 28.49 5.11
N LEU A 161 1.15 28.21 3.92
CA LEU A 161 1.66 29.24 3.01
C LEU A 161 0.81 29.32 1.73
N SER A 162 0.54 30.55 1.30
CA SER A 162 0.14 30.85 -0.07
C SER A 162 1.32 31.37 -0.86
N ALA A 163 1.46 30.95 -2.10
CA ALA A 163 2.51 31.43 -2.98
C ALA A 163 1.93 31.83 -4.34
N LYS A 164 2.23 33.04 -4.81
CA LYS A 164 1.91 33.50 -6.17
C LYS A 164 2.90 32.97 -7.19
N GLU A 165 4.15 32.77 -6.75
CA GLU A 165 5.25 32.28 -7.57
C GLU A 165 6.08 31.23 -6.82
N SER A 166 6.63 30.26 -7.55
CA SER A 166 7.54 29.27 -6.98
C SER A 166 8.80 29.89 -6.38
N ARG A 167 9.27 31.01 -6.92
CA ARG A 167 10.39 31.77 -6.33
C ARG A 167 10.06 32.36 -4.95
N GLY A 168 8.81 32.71 -4.71
CA GLY A 168 8.36 33.19 -3.39
C GLY A 168 8.47 32.10 -2.33
N LEU A 169 7.91 30.92 -2.60
CA LEU A 169 8.00 29.77 -1.69
C LEU A 169 9.46 29.33 -1.50
N GLU A 170 10.25 29.29 -2.58
CA GLU A 170 11.67 28.95 -2.51
C GLU A 170 12.44 29.95 -1.64
N ARG A 171 12.18 31.26 -1.78
CA ARG A 171 12.82 32.30 -0.94
C ARG A 171 12.41 32.16 0.53
N TRP A 172 11.13 31.91 0.80
CA TRP A 172 10.65 31.72 2.15
C TRP A 172 11.32 30.52 2.83
N LEU A 173 11.35 29.36 2.16
CA LEU A 173 11.99 28.15 2.67
C LEU A 173 13.49 28.39 2.92
N ARG A 174 14.20 29.03 2.00
CA ARG A 174 15.63 29.39 2.17
C ARG A 174 15.86 30.39 3.29
N GLY A 175 14.98 31.42 3.42
CA GLY A 175 15.05 32.40 4.48
C GLY A 175 14.84 31.80 5.87
N ASN A 176 14.10 30.67 5.94
CA ASN A 176 13.95 29.87 7.16
C ASN A 176 15.00 28.77 7.30
N GLY A 177 16.08 28.83 6.51
CA GLY A 177 17.26 27.95 6.61
C GLY A 177 17.11 26.60 5.90
N TYR A 178 16.07 26.38 5.08
CA TYR A 178 15.87 25.13 4.37
C TYR A 178 16.56 25.11 3.01
N LYS A 179 17.24 24.02 2.69
CA LYS A 179 17.81 23.78 1.36
C LYS A 179 16.75 23.13 0.46
N ILE A 180 16.44 23.78 -0.64
CA ILE A 180 15.47 23.26 -1.60
C ILE A 180 16.22 22.41 -2.63
N PRO A 181 15.78 21.14 -2.85
CA PRO A 181 16.41 20.27 -3.84
C PRO A 181 16.36 20.85 -5.26
N ARG A 182 17.37 20.53 -6.07
CA ARG A 182 17.42 20.94 -7.48
C ARG A 182 16.20 20.40 -8.24
N GLY A 183 15.51 21.26 -8.99
CA GLY A 183 14.32 20.90 -9.76
C GLY A 183 12.98 21.08 -9.05
N ALA A 184 12.94 21.32 -7.73
CA ALA A 184 11.71 21.55 -6.97
C ALA A 184 10.85 22.67 -7.56
N LYS A 185 11.46 23.77 -8.01
CA LYS A 185 10.76 24.90 -8.64
C LYS A 185 9.81 24.48 -9.77
N ARG A 186 10.26 23.59 -10.65
CA ARG A 186 9.45 23.10 -11.78
C ARG A 186 8.29 22.26 -11.30
N LEU A 187 8.46 21.49 -10.23
CA LEU A 187 7.42 20.63 -9.64
C LEU A 187 6.43 21.42 -8.76
N LEU A 188 6.82 22.57 -8.22
CA LEU A 188 5.93 23.47 -7.47
C LEU A 188 4.97 24.26 -8.36
N ASN A 189 5.41 24.61 -9.58
CA ASN A 189 4.63 25.45 -10.49
C ASN A 189 3.19 24.96 -10.77
N PRO A 190 2.92 23.68 -11.01
CA PRO A 190 1.58 23.20 -11.23
C PRO A 190 0.62 23.48 -10.07
N TYR A 191 1.09 23.35 -8.83
CA TYR A 191 0.29 23.60 -7.62
C TYR A 191 0.00 25.11 -7.43
N ILE A 192 1.00 25.94 -7.72
CA ILE A 192 0.86 27.42 -7.65
C ILE A 192 -0.13 27.90 -8.71
N ARG A 193 -0.08 27.37 -9.94
CA ARG A 193 -1.06 27.69 -10.98
C ARG A 193 -2.48 27.28 -10.61
N GLN A 194 -2.62 26.20 -9.82
CA GLN A 194 -3.90 25.73 -9.28
C GLN A 194 -4.29 26.47 -7.99
N GLN A 195 -3.54 27.48 -7.58
CA GLN A 195 -3.77 28.28 -6.35
C GLN A 195 -3.78 27.46 -5.06
N MET A 196 -3.13 26.28 -5.08
CA MET A 196 -3.00 25.46 -3.88
C MET A 196 -2.14 26.15 -2.84
N LYS A 197 -2.40 25.80 -1.59
CA LYS A 197 -1.64 26.23 -0.42
C LYS A 197 -0.54 25.20 -0.14
N PHE A 198 0.41 25.57 0.68
CA PHE A 198 1.49 24.69 1.08
C PHE A 198 1.45 24.50 2.59
N PHE A 199 1.07 23.33 3.00
CA PHE A 199 1.17 22.86 4.36
C PHE A 199 2.63 22.53 4.63
N VAL A 200 3.26 23.24 5.55
CA VAL A 200 4.64 23.03 5.98
C VAL A 200 4.62 22.56 7.43
N ALA A 201 5.02 21.33 7.67
CA ALA A 201 5.14 20.76 9.01
C ALA A 201 6.63 20.59 9.36
N LYS A 202 7.09 21.31 10.36
CA LYS A 202 8.43 21.23 10.92
C LYS A 202 8.39 20.38 12.17
N VAL A 203 9.37 19.48 12.35
CA VAL A 203 9.50 18.73 13.61
C VAL A 203 10.15 19.60 14.67
N ASN A 204 9.51 19.74 15.81
CA ASN A 204 10.07 20.32 17.01
C ASN A 204 10.81 19.23 17.79
N LEU A 205 12.14 19.28 17.75
CA LEU A 205 12.99 18.25 18.31
C LEU A 205 12.89 18.17 19.85
N GLU A 206 12.75 19.30 20.52
CA GLU A 206 12.60 19.33 21.98
C GLU A 206 11.35 18.53 22.38
N LYS A 207 10.22 18.78 21.74
CA LYS A 207 8.97 18.07 22.00
C LYS A 207 9.04 16.60 21.56
N PHE A 208 9.82 16.28 20.53
CA PHE A 208 10.03 14.92 20.06
C PHE A 208 10.85 14.10 21.05
N ASP A 209 11.98 14.67 21.51
CA ASP A 209 12.89 14.05 22.47
C ASP A 209 12.28 13.92 23.88
N GLU A 210 11.60 14.96 24.38
CA GLU A 210 10.90 14.95 25.68
C GLU A 210 9.89 13.80 25.81
N LYS A 211 9.24 13.41 24.70
CA LYS A 211 8.25 12.34 24.68
C LYS A 211 8.81 10.98 24.33
N GLY A 212 10.10 10.87 24.06
CA GLY A 212 10.80 9.62 23.75
C GLY A 212 10.33 8.94 22.46
N TYR A 213 9.83 9.69 21.48
CA TYR A 213 9.39 9.14 20.22
C TYR A 213 10.57 8.65 19.39
N GLN A 214 10.50 7.42 18.89
CA GLN A 214 11.51 6.84 18.00
C GLN A 214 11.19 7.07 16.52
N LYS A 215 9.93 7.38 16.20
CA LYS A 215 9.44 7.62 14.82
C LYS A 215 8.47 8.79 14.82
N LEU A 216 8.47 9.54 13.73
CA LEU A 216 7.47 10.58 13.50
C LEU A 216 6.07 9.97 13.40
N ARG A 217 5.14 10.51 14.18
CA ARG A 217 3.75 10.07 14.15
C ARG A 217 3.06 10.59 12.89
N PRO A 218 2.08 9.85 12.34
CA PRO A 218 1.35 10.28 11.16
C PRO A 218 0.63 11.61 11.39
N LEU A 219 0.63 12.48 10.38
CA LEU A 219 -0.20 13.68 10.37
C LEU A 219 -1.49 13.40 9.61
N GLN A 220 -2.62 13.82 10.19
CA GLN A 220 -3.93 13.75 9.57
C GLN A 220 -4.47 15.16 9.37
N ILE A 221 -4.91 15.45 8.14
CA ILE A 221 -5.47 16.73 7.74
C ILE A 221 -6.86 16.55 7.14
N SER A 222 -7.78 17.46 7.46
CA SER A 222 -9.15 17.47 6.93
C SER A 222 -9.39 18.72 6.09
N TYR A 223 -9.94 18.55 4.90
CA TYR A 223 -10.26 19.67 4.00
C TYR A 223 -11.41 19.34 3.06
N GLU A 224 -11.99 20.41 2.49
CA GLU A 224 -12.97 20.29 1.43
C GLU A 224 -12.39 20.69 0.08
N SER A 225 -12.64 19.87 -0.94
CA SER A 225 -12.24 20.13 -2.32
C SER A 225 -13.08 19.29 -3.27
N PRO A 226 -13.55 19.86 -4.39
CA PRO A 226 -14.20 19.07 -5.43
C PRO A 226 -13.22 18.11 -6.12
N LYS A 227 -11.91 18.38 -6.05
CA LYS A 227 -10.88 17.52 -6.62
C LYS A 227 -10.52 16.41 -5.64
N PHE A 228 -10.69 15.18 -6.08
CA PHE A 228 -10.17 14.02 -5.37
C PHE A 228 -8.79 13.67 -5.93
N MET A 229 -7.76 14.24 -5.34
CA MET A 229 -6.38 14.10 -5.81
C MET A 229 -5.39 13.91 -4.68
N LEU A 230 -4.27 13.25 -5.01
CA LEU A 230 -3.11 13.10 -4.14
C LEU A 230 -1.86 13.67 -4.83
N PRO A 231 -1.21 14.68 -4.26
CA PRO A 231 0.00 15.27 -4.85
C PRO A 231 1.21 14.35 -4.63
N ILE A 232 1.66 13.66 -5.68
CA ILE A 232 2.83 12.76 -5.64
C ILE A 232 4.09 13.35 -6.27
N ARG A 233 3.96 14.40 -7.11
CA ARG A 233 5.11 14.96 -7.85
C ARG A 233 6.23 15.46 -6.95
N LEU A 234 5.89 16.03 -5.80
CA LEU A 234 6.88 16.57 -4.88
C LEU A 234 7.70 15.46 -4.20
N GLY A 235 7.14 14.30 -3.97
CA GLY A 235 7.88 13.14 -3.47
C GLY A 235 9.07 12.77 -4.34
N MET A 236 8.97 12.98 -5.64
CA MET A 236 10.03 12.71 -6.61
C MET A 236 11.19 13.72 -6.61
N VAL A 237 11.12 14.79 -5.81
CA VAL A 237 12.21 15.76 -5.69
C VAL A 237 13.39 15.19 -4.93
N ASN A 238 13.10 14.44 -3.87
CA ASN A 238 14.11 13.86 -2.99
C ASN A 238 14.59 12.48 -3.44
N SER A 239 13.96 11.90 -4.48
CA SER A 239 14.28 10.56 -4.93
C SER A 239 15.05 10.54 -6.24
N THR A 240 16.04 9.68 -6.31
CA THR A 240 16.80 9.33 -7.54
C THR A 240 16.35 8.01 -8.15
N SER A 241 15.42 7.30 -7.51
CA SER A 241 14.97 5.96 -7.89
C SER A 241 13.44 5.82 -7.87
N VAL A 242 12.99 4.64 -8.15
CA VAL A 242 11.57 4.23 -8.07
C VAL A 242 11.02 4.42 -6.66
N GLN A 243 9.76 4.83 -6.54
CA GLN A 243 9.06 5.03 -5.27
C GLN A 243 7.81 4.16 -5.17
N ASP A 244 7.54 3.62 -4.00
CA ASP A 244 6.33 2.87 -3.68
C ASP A 244 5.40 3.68 -2.78
N LEU A 245 4.12 3.64 -3.09
CA LEU A 245 3.03 4.25 -2.34
C LEU A 245 1.92 3.23 -2.13
N ILE A 246 1.54 3.01 -0.90
CA ILE A 246 0.33 2.26 -0.54
C ILE A 246 -0.74 3.27 -0.13
N ALA A 247 -1.83 3.30 -0.87
CA ALA A 247 -2.99 4.15 -0.58
C ALA A 247 -4.17 3.30 -0.11
N TYR A 248 -4.62 3.53 1.11
CA TYR A 248 -5.86 3.00 1.66
C TYR A 248 -6.94 4.06 1.48
N ILE A 249 -7.92 3.79 0.64
CA ILE A 249 -9.02 4.71 0.37
C ILE A 249 -10.29 4.15 1.02
N LEU A 250 -10.88 4.93 1.90
CA LEU A 250 -12.11 4.60 2.62
C LEU A 250 -13.24 5.47 2.04
N SER A 251 -14.31 4.85 1.55
CA SER A 251 -15.42 5.51 0.86
C SER A 251 -16.74 4.87 1.24
N PRO A 252 -17.85 5.60 1.35
CA PRO A 252 -19.18 5.02 1.51
C PRO A 252 -19.75 4.45 0.20
N LYS A 253 -19.21 4.82 -0.98
CA LYS A 253 -19.78 4.44 -2.26
C LYS A 253 -19.33 3.06 -2.72
N GLY A 254 -18.03 2.83 -2.76
CA GLY A 254 -17.43 1.60 -3.25
C GLY A 254 -15.96 1.77 -3.60
N GLN A 255 -15.46 0.98 -4.54
CA GLN A 255 -14.06 0.98 -4.96
C GLN A 255 -13.64 2.34 -5.52
N ALA A 256 -12.47 2.82 -5.09
CA ALA A 256 -11.81 3.96 -5.68
C ALA A 256 -10.86 3.54 -6.80
N GLU A 257 -10.79 4.34 -7.85
CA GLU A 257 -9.95 4.11 -9.02
C GLU A 257 -9.23 5.40 -9.43
N LEU A 258 -8.12 5.25 -10.18
CA LEU A 258 -7.47 6.40 -10.80
C LEU A 258 -8.18 6.79 -12.09
N THR A 259 -8.28 8.10 -12.34
CA THR A 259 -8.88 8.64 -13.59
C THR A 259 -7.83 8.99 -14.64
N ASN A 260 -6.61 9.26 -14.23
CA ASN A 260 -5.52 9.66 -15.13
C ASN A 260 -4.43 8.60 -15.32
N TYR A 261 -4.53 7.49 -14.59
CA TYR A 261 -3.71 6.29 -14.78
C TYR A 261 -4.60 5.06 -14.68
N ARG A 262 -4.19 3.98 -15.34
CA ARG A 262 -4.94 2.73 -15.30
C ARG A 262 -4.83 2.10 -13.89
N THR A 263 -5.94 1.59 -13.40
CA THR A 263 -6.01 0.72 -12.23
C THR A 263 -6.27 -0.71 -12.70
N ALA A 264 -5.51 -1.68 -12.23
CA ALA A 264 -5.75 -3.10 -12.51
C ALA A 264 -5.50 -3.97 -11.26
N LYS A 265 -6.23 -5.07 -11.20
CA LYS A 265 -6.06 -6.07 -10.14
C LYS A 265 -4.67 -6.69 -10.23
N ILE A 266 -3.98 -6.83 -9.08
CA ILE A 266 -2.76 -7.64 -8.98
C ILE A 266 -3.10 -9.10 -9.32
N PRO A 267 -2.20 -9.90 -9.93
CA PRO A 267 -2.42 -11.34 -10.07
C PRO A 267 -2.83 -11.97 -8.74
N SER A 268 -3.93 -12.71 -8.74
CA SER A 268 -4.52 -13.27 -7.50
C SER A 268 -5.12 -14.65 -7.76
N ASN A 269 -5.45 -15.40 -6.71
CA ASN A 269 -6.04 -16.74 -6.75
C ASN A 269 -5.18 -17.77 -7.52
N MET A 270 -3.86 -17.61 -7.46
CA MET A 270 -2.92 -18.50 -8.14
C MET A 270 -2.38 -19.53 -7.17
N ASN A 271 -2.43 -20.81 -7.59
CA ASN A 271 -1.75 -21.88 -6.86
C ASN A 271 -0.24 -21.78 -7.10
N ILE A 272 0.50 -21.73 -6.02
CA ILE A 272 1.97 -21.64 -6.00
C ILE A 272 2.55 -22.69 -5.05
N PRO A 273 3.84 -23.08 -5.20
CA PRO A 273 4.46 -24.09 -4.35
C PRO A 273 4.45 -23.72 -2.87
N VAL A 274 4.24 -24.72 -2.00
CA VAL A 274 4.09 -24.54 -0.56
C VAL A 274 5.31 -23.88 0.10
N TYR A 275 6.53 -24.14 -0.41
CA TYR A 275 7.76 -23.54 0.14
C TYR A 275 7.76 -22.00 0.09
N ILE A 276 6.93 -21.40 -0.76
CA ILE A 276 6.77 -19.94 -0.83
C ILE A 276 6.25 -19.36 0.50
N LYS A 277 5.71 -20.17 1.39
CA LYS A 277 5.32 -19.73 2.74
C LYS A 277 6.48 -19.02 3.45
N GLU A 278 7.68 -19.60 3.39
CA GLU A 278 8.89 -19.04 4.01
C GLU A 278 9.53 -17.92 3.18
N GLU A 279 9.24 -17.85 1.88
CA GLU A 279 9.82 -16.87 0.95
C GLU A 279 8.79 -15.86 0.44
N PHE A 280 7.65 -15.69 1.13
CA PHE A 280 6.54 -14.86 0.64
C PHE A 280 6.95 -13.42 0.31
N GLY A 281 7.78 -12.80 1.13
CA GLY A 281 8.26 -11.44 0.90
C GLY A 281 9.02 -11.29 -0.43
N ASP A 282 9.89 -12.23 -0.76
CA ASP A 282 10.68 -12.21 -2.00
C ASP A 282 9.84 -12.60 -3.21
N PHE A 283 8.93 -13.56 -3.04
CA PHE A 283 7.90 -13.87 -4.03
C PHE A 283 7.10 -12.64 -4.40
N TYR A 284 6.52 -11.95 -3.39
CA TYR A 284 5.66 -10.80 -3.63
C TYR A 284 6.40 -9.66 -4.35
N LYS A 285 7.62 -9.33 -3.92
CA LYS A 285 8.47 -8.32 -4.58
C LYS A 285 8.74 -8.68 -6.05
N SER A 286 9.08 -9.93 -6.34
CA SER A 286 9.41 -10.38 -7.69
C SER A 286 8.17 -10.42 -8.59
N MET A 287 7.04 -10.91 -8.07
CA MET A 287 5.76 -10.93 -8.77
C MET A 287 5.27 -9.50 -9.07
N PHE A 288 5.33 -8.60 -8.08
CA PHE A 288 4.97 -7.20 -8.27
C PHE A 288 5.85 -6.53 -9.33
N GLN A 289 7.18 -6.72 -9.25
CA GLN A 289 8.13 -6.16 -10.22
C GLN A 289 7.87 -6.70 -11.64
N THR A 290 7.55 -7.98 -11.77
CA THR A 290 7.23 -8.61 -13.05
C THR A 290 5.93 -8.05 -13.62
N SER A 291 4.88 -7.92 -12.80
CA SER A 291 3.60 -7.33 -13.19
C SER A 291 3.76 -5.86 -13.57
N TYR A 292 4.48 -5.08 -12.77
CA TYR A 292 4.77 -3.68 -13.03
C TYR A 292 5.51 -3.46 -14.37
N THR A 293 6.46 -4.34 -14.68
CA THR A 293 7.22 -4.27 -15.94
C THR A 293 6.33 -4.61 -17.14
N LYS A 294 5.46 -5.62 -17.02
CA LYS A 294 4.50 -6.00 -18.08
C LYS A 294 3.50 -4.90 -18.40
N GLU A 295 3.20 -4.05 -17.44
CA GLU A 295 2.26 -2.93 -17.57
C GLU A 295 2.95 -1.59 -17.90
N ASP A 296 4.10 -1.61 -18.57
CA ASP A 296 4.89 -0.43 -18.97
C ASP A 296 5.22 0.54 -17.83
N LYS A 297 5.13 0.07 -16.59
CA LYS A 297 5.40 0.85 -15.37
C LYS A 297 4.50 2.08 -15.19
N LYS A 298 3.27 2.03 -15.71
CA LYS A 298 2.28 3.13 -15.70
C LYS A 298 0.92 2.72 -15.14
N ILE A 299 0.92 1.95 -14.07
CA ILE A 299 -0.29 1.37 -13.50
C ILE A 299 -0.30 1.49 -11.98
N ALA A 300 -1.48 1.65 -11.41
CA ALA A 300 -1.76 1.37 -10.02
C ALA A 300 -2.33 -0.04 -9.89
N PHE A 301 -1.79 -0.85 -8.98
CA PHE A 301 -2.33 -2.17 -8.71
C PHE A 301 -3.36 -2.11 -7.59
N LEU A 302 -4.56 -2.62 -7.86
CA LEU A 302 -5.53 -2.94 -6.84
C LEU A 302 -5.08 -4.21 -6.13
N GLU A 303 -4.78 -4.11 -4.85
CA GLU A 303 -4.39 -5.23 -3.99
C GLU A 303 -5.56 -5.74 -3.14
N TYR A 304 -6.48 -4.84 -2.79
CA TYR A 304 -7.65 -5.16 -1.98
C TYR A 304 -8.81 -4.21 -2.25
N ALA A 305 -10.02 -4.74 -2.28
CA ALA A 305 -11.28 -4.01 -2.35
C ALA A 305 -12.34 -4.78 -1.57
N TRP A 306 -12.91 -4.20 -0.49
CA TRP A 306 -13.79 -4.93 0.40
C TRP A 306 -14.72 -4.02 1.18
N ASP A 307 -15.94 -4.48 1.40
CA ASP A 307 -16.89 -3.84 2.29
C ASP A 307 -16.55 -4.19 3.75
N MET A 308 -16.26 -3.18 4.58
CA MET A 308 -15.93 -3.36 5.99
C MET A 308 -17.07 -3.95 6.83
N GLY A 309 -18.31 -3.95 6.32
CA GLY A 309 -19.45 -4.64 6.94
C GLY A 309 -19.44 -6.15 6.71
N ASN A 310 -18.63 -6.65 5.80
CA ASN A 310 -18.51 -8.06 5.46
C ASN A 310 -17.26 -8.68 6.07
N CYS A 311 -17.41 -9.84 6.68
CA CYS A 311 -16.25 -10.61 7.14
C CYS A 311 -15.46 -11.10 5.94
N ASP A 312 -14.13 -10.91 5.97
CA ASP A 312 -13.19 -11.59 5.08
C ASP A 312 -12.56 -12.75 5.85
N PRO A 313 -12.97 -14.01 5.58
CA PRO A 313 -12.52 -15.18 6.35
C PRO A 313 -11.00 -15.43 6.23
N CYS A 314 -10.34 -14.80 5.26
CA CYS A 314 -8.90 -14.94 5.06
C CYS A 314 -8.11 -13.73 5.60
N SER A 315 -8.78 -12.76 6.25
CA SER A 315 -8.18 -11.52 6.73
C SER A 315 -8.20 -11.41 8.26
N ALA A 316 -7.57 -10.34 8.77
CA ALA A 316 -7.78 -9.88 10.13
C ALA A 316 -9.22 -9.35 10.30
N ASP A 317 -9.68 -9.23 11.54
CA ASP A 317 -11.00 -8.66 11.84
C ASP A 317 -11.14 -7.25 11.20
N PRO A 318 -12.32 -6.90 10.68
CA PRO A 318 -12.60 -5.55 10.22
C PRO A 318 -12.30 -4.50 11.29
N LEU A 319 -12.01 -3.28 10.86
CA LEU A 319 -11.81 -2.18 11.78
C LEU A 319 -13.12 -1.88 12.52
N ASN A 320 -13.02 -1.72 13.83
CA ASN A 320 -14.16 -1.29 14.63
C ASN A 320 -14.46 0.21 14.41
N ARG A 321 -15.58 0.68 15.00
CA ARG A 321 -16.06 2.06 14.82
C ARG A 321 -15.04 3.12 15.26
N GLU A 322 -14.31 2.87 16.36
CA GLU A 322 -13.29 3.80 16.86
C GLU A 322 -12.07 3.82 15.95
N GLU A 323 -11.61 2.65 15.51
CA GLU A 323 -10.53 2.52 14.54
C GLU A 323 -10.88 3.20 13.20
N LEU A 324 -12.13 3.10 12.74
CA LEU A 324 -12.59 3.80 11.54
C LEU A 324 -12.58 5.33 11.74
N LYS A 325 -12.99 5.84 12.92
CA LYS A 325 -12.88 7.27 13.25
C LYS A 325 -11.41 7.71 13.29
N ASP A 326 -10.52 6.94 13.90
CA ASP A 326 -9.08 7.18 13.91
C ASP A 326 -8.49 7.19 12.48
N ALA A 327 -9.04 6.37 11.57
CA ALA A 327 -8.69 6.37 10.15
C ALA A 327 -9.24 7.59 9.37
N GLY A 328 -10.01 8.45 10.02
CA GLY A 328 -10.58 9.67 9.44
C GLY A 328 -11.99 9.52 8.87
N VAL A 329 -12.67 8.38 9.09
CA VAL A 329 -14.05 8.19 8.65
C VAL A 329 -14.98 9.03 9.52
N PHE A 330 -15.57 10.05 8.92
CA PHE A 330 -16.38 11.08 9.63
C PHE A 330 -17.89 10.92 9.45
N TRP A 331 -18.36 10.01 8.60
CA TRP A 331 -19.78 9.82 8.28
C TRP A 331 -20.47 8.69 9.05
N LEU A 332 -19.78 8.05 9.99
CA LEU A 332 -20.32 6.90 10.74
C LEU A 332 -21.54 7.23 11.60
N ASP A 333 -21.63 8.48 12.09
CA ASP A 333 -22.69 8.92 12.98
C ASP A 333 -23.96 9.39 12.23
N GLU A 334 -23.83 9.66 10.92
CA GLU A 334 -24.97 10.14 10.10
C GLU A 334 -26.01 9.05 9.84
N ASN A 335 -25.64 7.79 9.92
CA ASN A 335 -26.50 6.63 9.64
C ASN A 335 -26.94 5.84 10.90
N SER A 336 -26.76 6.43 12.09
CA SER A 336 -27.26 5.83 13.33
C SER A 336 -28.77 6.06 13.53
N SER A 337 -29.59 5.82 12.49
CA SER A 337 -31.01 5.62 12.67
C SER A 337 -31.20 4.33 13.48
N ASN A 338 -32.00 4.42 14.56
CA ASN A 338 -32.34 3.41 15.53
C ASN A 338 -33.04 2.18 14.90
N GLU A 339 -32.36 1.43 14.04
CA GLU A 339 -32.83 0.10 13.65
C GLU A 339 -32.47 -0.88 14.78
N VAL A 340 -33.44 -1.10 15.65
CA VAL A 340 -33.39 -2.14 16.67
C VAL A 340 -33.26 -3.49 15.95
N ALA A 341 -32.10 -4.12 16.07
CA ALA A 341 -31.93 -5.49 15.57
C ALA A 341 -32.86 -6.46 16.28
N PRO A 342 -33.49 -7.42 15.56
CA PRO A 342 -34.28 -8.46 16.19
C PRO A 342 -33.47 -9.24 17.23
N PRO A 343 -34.05 -9.67 18.34
CA PRO A 343 -33.36 -10.45 19.37
C PRO A 343 -32.76 -11.73 18.77
N GLY A 344 -31.45 -11.93 18.95
CA GLY A 344 -30.70 -13.11 18.48
C GLY A 344 -29.77 -12.90 17.27
N PHE A 345 -29.87 -11.80 16.57
CA PHE A 345 -28.93 -11.48 15.49
C PHE A 345 -27.97 -10.35 15.90
N ARG A 346 -26.70 -10.67 16.15
CA ARG A 346 -25.64 -9.66 16.16
C ARG A 346 -25.40 -9.25 14.72
N ARG A 347 -26.14 -8.26 14.20
CA ARG A 347 -25.67 -7.51 13.05
C ARG A 347 -24.38 -6.77 13.49
N LEU A 348 -23.27 -7.06 12.83
CA LEU A 348 -22.17 -6.12 12.81
C LEU A 348 -22.75 -4.82 12.27
N PRO A 349 -22.57 -3.68 12.97
CA PRO A 349 -23.09 -2.41 12.47
C PRO A 349 -22.51 -2.21 11.06
N SER A 350 -23.37 -2.11 10.07
CA SER A 350 -22.94 -1.84 8.69
C SER A 350 -22.18 -0.52 8.72
N SER A 351 -20.87 -0.57 8.66
CA SER A 351 -20.03 0.61 8.78
C SER A 351 -20.21 1.55 7.59
N ASN A 352 -20.89 1.12 6.53
CA ASN A 352 -20.97 1.79 5.22
C ASN A 352 -19.61 2.35 4.79
N VAL A 353 -18.57 1.54 4.96
CA VAL A 353 -17.21 1.87 4.59
C VAL A 353 -16.68 0.79 3.68
N PHE A 354 -16.35 1.16 2.46
CA PHE A 354 -15.66 0.32 1.51
C PHE A 354 -14.17 0.70 1.50
N VAL A 355 -13.29 -0.27 1.68
CA VAL A 355 -11.84 -0.06 1.62
C VAL A 355 -11.31 -0.45 0.25
N THR A 356 -10.49 0.42 -0.33
CA THR A 356 -9.70 0.14 -1.53
C THR A 356 -8.22 0.32 -1.19
N ARG A 357 -7.41 -0.72 -1.41
CA ARG A 357 -5.94 -0.63 -1.30
C ARG A 357 -5.33 -0.59 -2.68
N LEU A 358 -4.63 0.48 -2.98
CA LEU A 358 -3.87 0.65 -4.21
C LEU A 358 -2.36 0.68 -3.90
N HIS A 359 -1.60 -0.10 -4.66
CA HIS A 359 -0.14 -0.03 -4.66
C HIS A 359 0.34 0.64 -5.94
N VAL A 360 0.98 1.78 -5.80
CA VAL A 360 1.51 2.59 -6.91
C VAL A 360 3.03 2.62 -6.82
N ARG A 361 3.69 2.04 -7.80
CA ARG A 361 5.14 2.19 -7.98
C ARG A 361 5.38 3.22 -9.09
N TYR A 362 6.08 4.31 -8.77
CA TYR A 362 6.16 5.41 -9.71
C TYR A 362 7.55 6.03 -9.85
N THR A 363 7.77 6.62 -11.02
CA THR A 363 8.93 7.45 -11.36
C THR A 363 8.43 8.70 -12.07
N ARG A 364 9.25 9.72 -12.15
CA ARG A 364 8.87 11.01 -12.75
C ARG A 364 8.45 10.91 -14.21
N ASP A 365 9.09 10.02 -14.97
CA ASP A 365 8.83 9.81 -16.40
C ASP A 365 7.55 9.00 -16.63
N LYS A 366 7.22 8.07 -15.72
CA LYS A 366 6.04 7.19 -15.83
C LYS A 366 4.79 7.80 -15.21
N PHE A 367 4.95 8.59 -14.16
CA PHE A 367 3.89 9.30 -13.46
C PHE A 367 4.17 10.80 -13.40
N PRO A 368 4.11 11.53 -14.56
CA PRO A 368 4.39 12.96 -14.60
C PRO A 368 3.34 13.83 -13.91
N GLU A 369 2.17 13.27 -13.60
CA GLU A 369 1.05 13.96 -12.96
C GLU A 369 0.76 13.40 -11.57
N ASP A 370 0.01 14.18 -10.78
CA ASP A 370 -0.52 13.72 -9.50
C ASP A 370 -1.60 12.65 -9.69
N LEU A 371 -1.86 11.86 -8.68
CA LEU A 371 -2.93 10.86 -8.75
C LEU A 371 -4.29 11.55 -8.64
N MET A 372 -5.13 11.34 -9.63
CA MET A 372 -6.52 11.78 -9.64
C MET A 372 -7.42 10.56 -9.44
N PHE A 373 -8.32 10.64 -8.47
CA PHE A 373 -9.21 9.53 -8.11
C PHE A 373 -10.66 9.81 -8.46
N GLN A 374 -11.41 8.75 -8.55
CA GLN A 374 -12.87 8.75 -8.49
C GLN A 374 -13.37 7.63 -7.58
N GLU A 375 -14.49 7.89 -6.92
CA GLU A 375 -15.27 6.85 -6.24
C GLU A 375 -16.23 6.23 -7.25
N THR A 376 -16.26 4.92 -7.34
CA THR A 376 -17.20 4.18 -8.19
C THR A 376 -18.30 3.54 -7.34
N SER A 377 -19.37 3.07 -7.98
CA SER A 377 -20.39 2.25 -7.34
C SER A 377 -20.03 0.76 -7.29
N ASN A 378 -18.84 0.39 -7.77
CA ASN A 378 -18.38 -0.99 -7.72
C ASN A 378 -18.12 -1.41 -6.27
N ARG A 379 -18.82 -2.45 -5.81
CA ARG A 379 -18.66 -3.05 -4.48
C ARG A 379 -18.22 -4.51 -4.56
N ASP A 380 -17.64 -4.92 -5.70
CA ASP A 380 -17.09 -6.26 -5.85
C ASP A 380 -15.89 -6.45 -4.92
N ASN A 381 -15.93 -7.54 -4.16
CA ASN A 381 -14.83 -7.91 -3.29
C ASN A 381 -13.64 -8.41 -4.11
N PHE A 382 -12.46 -7.94 -3.77
CA PHE A 382 -11.20 -8.39 -4.34
C PHE A 382 -10.12 -8.46 -3.27
N GLN A 383 -9.34 -9.53 -3.32
CA GLN A 383 -8.19 -9.74 -2.45
C GLN A 383 -7.00 -10.29 -3.25
N GLY A 384 -5.86 -9.64 -3.12
CA GLY A 384 -4.58 -10.17 -3.58
C GLY A 384 -4.19 -11.37 -2.73
N ARG A 385 -4.48 -12.59 -3.17
CA ARG A 385 -4.17 -13.81 -2.43
C ARG A 385 -3.56 -14.89 -3.30
N TYR A 386 -2.72 -15.71 -2.69
CA TYR A 386 -2.00 -16.80 -3.35
C TYR A 386 -2.24 -18.07 -2.58
N VAL A 387 -2.48 -19.16 -3.30
CA VAL A 387 -2.98 -20.40 -2.72
C VAL A 387 -1.83 -21.39 -2.57
N LEU A 388 -1.64 -21.87 -1.35
CA LEU A 388 -0.80 -22.99 -1.01
C LEU A 388 -1.69 -24.23 -0.80
N GLN A 389 -1.59 -25.19 -1.70
CA GLN A 389 -2.37 -26.43 -1.62
C GLN A 389 -1.49 -27.55 -1.09
N HIS A 390 -1.67 -27.90 0.19
CA HIS A 390 -0.93 -28.97 0.83
C HIS A 390 -1.44 -30.34 0.36
N PRO A 391 -0.57 -31.25 -0.10
CA PRO A 391 -0.98 -32.59 -0.46
C PRO A 391 -1.37 -33.41 0.79
N TYR A 392 -2.28 -34.33 0.62
CA TYR A 392 -2.60 -35.32 1.65
C TYR A 392 -1.37 -36.21 1.92
N ASN A 393 -0.96 -36.30 3.17
CA ASN A 393 0.24 -37.02 3.61
C ASN A 393 -0.04 -38.42 4.17
N GLY A 394 -1.32 -38.86 4.22
CA GLY A 394 -1.72 -40.13 4.74
C GLY A 394 -1.56 -41.28 3.74
N LYS A 395 -1.89 -42.50 4.16
CA LYS A 395 -1.97 -43.65 3.28
C LYS A 395 -3.10 -43.49 2.27
N ALA A 396 -2.81 -43.58 0.99
CA ALA A 396 -3.77 -43.45 -0.11
C ALA A 396 -3.60 -44.59 -1.09
N ASP A 397 -3.87 -45.83 -0.63
CA ASP A 397 -3.64 -47.08 -1.37
C ASP A 397 -4.86 -47.58 -2.14
N CYS A 398 -6.03 -46.92 -1.97
CA CYS A 398 -7.22 -47.17 -2.77
C CYS A 398 -7.10 -46.70 -4.21
N ALA A 399 -8.03 -47.06 -5.09
CA ALA A 399 -8.01 -46.70 -6.51
C ALA A 399 -7.97 -45.17 -6.69
N ALA A 400 -8.81 -44.42 -5.98
CA ALA A 400 -8.85 -42.95 -6.00
C ALA A 400 -7.53 -42.35 -5.47
N GLY A 401 -6.92 -42.95 -4.44
CA GLY A 401 -5.62 -42.51 -3.91
C GLY A 401 -4.48 -42.66 -4.91
N ARG A 402 -4.49 -43.74 -5.70
CA ARG A 402 -3.50 -43.94 -6.78
C ARG A 402 -3.67 -42.91 -7.90
N GLU A 403 -4.89 -42.54 -8.25
CA GLU A 403 -5.17 -41.51 -9.23
C GLU A 403 -4.77 -40.12 -8.70
N TYR A 404 -5.11 -39.84 -7.46
CA TYR A 404 -4.69 -38.62 -6.76
C TYR A 404 -3.14 -38.45 -6.79
N LYS A 405 -2.38 -39.49 -6.41
CA LYS A 405 -0.90 -39.46 -6.47
C LYS A 405 -0.35 -39.18 -7.88
N ARG A 406 -1.03 -39.64 -8.93
CA ARG A 406 -0.68 -39.31 -10.33
C ARG A 406 -1.01 -37.88 -10.69
N SER A 407 -2.14 -37.33 -10.21
CA SER A 407 -2.55 -35.95 -10.46
C SER A 407 -1.62 -34.92 -9.80
N LEU A 408 -1.01 -35.28 -8.65
CA LEU A 408 -0.08 -34.37 -7.94
C LEU A 408 1.11 -33.97 -8.81
N ARG A 409 1.65 -34.85 -9.66
CA ARG A 409 2.78 -34.50 -10.55
C ARG A 409 2.40 -33.36 -11.52
N LYS A 410 1.20 -33.42 -12.10
CA LYS A 410 0.70 -32.36 -13.00
C LYS A 410 0.44 -31.06 -12.23
N ARG A 411 -0.11 -31.16 -11.00
CA ARG A 411 -0.35 -30.00 -10.13
C ARG A 411 0.96 -29.29 -9.79
N PHE A 412 1.96 -30.01 -9.28
CA PHE A 412 3.25 -29.43 -8.90
C PHE A 412 3.98 -28.80 -10.08
N GLU A 413 3.93 -29.41 -11.25
CA GLU A 413 4.49 -28.82 -12.47
C GLU A 413 3.75 -27.53 -12.85
N LYS A 414 2.42 -27.50 -12.75
CA LYS A 414 1.60 -26.29 -12.98
C LYS A 414 1.92 -25.19 -11.97
N GLU A 415 2.07 -25.53 -10.69
CA GLU A 415 2.46 -24.59 -9.64
C GLU A 415 3.85 -23.99 -9.91
N ALA A 416 4.82 -24.83 -10.30
CA ALA A 416 6.17 -24.38 -10.68
C ALA A 416 6.13 -23.41 -11.87
N GLN A 417 5.39 -23.73 -12.92
CA GLN A 417 5.22 -22.88 -14.09
C GLN A 417 4.51 -21.58 -13.75
N THR A 418 3.48 -21.64 -12.89
CA THR A 418 2.76 -20.45 -12.40
C THR A 418 3.71 -19.54 -11.66
N LEU A 419 4.52 -20.08 -10.74
CA LEU A 419 5.48 -19.29 -9.98
C LEU A 419 6.53 -18.66 -10.90
N ALA A 420 7.10 -19.41 -11.83
CA ALA A 420 8.06 -18.88 -12.80
C ALA A 420 7.46 -17.75 -13.65
N LYS A 421 6.22 -17.89 -14.12
CA LYS A 421 5.49 -16.88 -14.90
C LYS A 421 5.22 -15.60 -14.08
N LEU A 422 4.89 -15.76 -12.81
CA LEU A 422 4.59 -14.64 -11.91
C LEU A 422 5.84 -13.84 -11.53
N THR A 423 6.94 -14.53 -11.27
CA THR A 423 8.15 -13.94 -10.68
C THR A 423 9.29 -13.71 -11.66
N ASN A 424 9.24 -14.37 -12.82
CA ASN A 424 10.36 -14.48 -13.75
C ASN A 424 11.57 -15.23 -13.14
N TRP A 425 11.36 -16.04 -12.11
CA TRP A 425 12.39 -16.90 -11.52
C TRP A 425 12.69 -18.11 -12.41
N ASN A 426 13.91 -18.64 -12.30
CA ASN A 426 14.31 -19.82 -13.06
C ASN A 426 13.48 -21.03 -12.68
N ILE A 427 12.86 -21.68 -13.66
CA ILE A 427 11.98 -22.84 -13.46
C ILE A 427 12.73 -24.06 -12.88
N GLN A 428 14.04 -24.22 -13.19
CA GLN A 428 14.82 -25.34 -12.67
C GLN A 428 15.12 -25.17 -11.17
N ASP A 429 15.41 -23.93 -10.74
CA ASP A 429 15.63 -23.63 -9.33
C ASP A 429 14.34 -23.86 -8.52
N ILE A 430 13.20 -23.44 -9.07
CA ILE A 430 11.88 -23.69 -8.47
C ILE A 430 11.65 -25.21 -8.30
N ARG A 431 11.84 -25.98 -9.36
CA ARG A 431 11.68 -27.45 -9.32
C ARG A 431 12.62 -28.12 -8.32
N GLN A 432 13.85 -27.60 -8.19
CA GLN A 432 14.82 -28.10 -7.21
C GLN A 432 14.36 -27.83 -5.77
N LYS A 433 13.89 -26.61 -5.47
CA LYS A 433 13.35 -26.26 -4.16
C LYS A 433 12.13 -27.12 -3.80
N MET A 434 11.20 -27.30 -4.74
CA MET A 434 10.03 -28.17 -4.53
C MET A 434 10.39 -29.61 -4.18
N LYS A 435 11.48 -30.15 -4.73
CA LYS A 435 11.98 -31.48 -4.39
C LYS A 435 12.57 -31.55 -2.99
N LEU A 436 13.31 -30.51 -2.57
CA LEU A 436 13.91 -30.43 -1.23
C LEU A 436 12.84 -30.33 -0.14
N GLU A 437 11.76 -29.59 -0.39
CA GLU A 437 10.64 -29.43 0.54
C GLU A 437 9.64 -30.62 0.55
N GLY A 438 9.93 -31.68 -0.19
CA GLY A 438 9.10 -32.89 -0.20
C GLY A 438 7.82 -32.80 -1.03
N GLN A 439 7.52 -31.65 -1.64
CA GLN A 439 6.35 -31.48 -2.52
C GLN A 439 6.44 -32.32 -3.81
N ALA A 440 7.66 -32.76 -4.18
CA ALA A 440 7.91 -33.66 -5.32
C ALA A 440 8.36 -35.05 -4.90
N ASN A 441 8.40 -35.36 -3.62
CA ASN A 441 8.72 -36.68 -3.08
C ASN A 441 7.59 -37.70 -3.25
N ILE A 442 6.99 -37.72 -4.41
CA ILE A 442 6.50 -38.97 -4.98
C ILE A 442 7.74 -39.64 -5.52
N SER A 443 8.33 -40.42 -4.64
CA SER A 443 9.68 -40.97 -4.67
C SER A 443 10.13 -41.37 -6.08
N PHE A 444 11.28 -40.86 -6.51
CA PHE A 444 12.13 -41.47 -7.53
C PHE A 444 12.25 -42.99 -7.29
N TRP A 445 12.31 -43.46 -6.06
CA TRP A 445 12.29 -44.85 -5.66
C TRP A 445 10.99 -45.58 -6.01
N GLN A 446 9.82 -44.98 -5.91
CA GLN A 446 8.55 -45.59 -6.34
C GLN A 446 8.44 -45.65 -7.88
N SER A 447 8.99 -44.69 -8.61
CA SER A 447 9.09 -44.75 -10.06
C SER A 447 10.10 -45.79 -10.51
N PHE A 448 11.20 -45.99 -9.78
CA PHE A 448 12.19 -47.00 -10.04
C PHE A 448 11.66 -48.40 -9.75
N LEU A 449 10.98 -48.60 -8.62
CA LEU A 449 10.37 -49.88 -8.27
C LEU A 449 9.19 -50.27 -9.19
N SER A 450 8.39 -49.32 -9.64
CA SER A 450 7.30 -49.56 -10.60
C SER A 450 7.82 -49.89 -12.01
N TRP A 451 9.06 -49.49 -12.35
CA TRP A 451 9.70 -49.85 -13.62
C TRP A 451 10.26 -51.29 -13.60
N PHE A 452 10.56 -51.81 -12.42
CA PHE A 452 11.00 -53.22 -12.24
C PHE A 452 9.88 -54.20 -11.87
N GLY A 453 8.60 -53.76 -11.82
CA GLY A 453 7.47 -54.65 -11.61
C GLY A 453 7.39 -55.29 -10.20
N MET A 454 7.99 -54.64 -9.17
CA MET A 454 7.91 -55.03 -7.77
C MET A 454 6.93 -54.12 -6.98
#